data_6a1530e2640d1f4687fefae3ccb5dad8
#
_entry.id   6a1530e2640d1f4687fefae3ccb5dad8
#
_cell.length_a   1.000
_cell.length_b   1.000
_cell.length_c   1.000
_cell.angle_alpha   90.00
_cell.angle_beta   90.00
_cell.angle_gamma   90.00
#
_symmetry.space_group_name_H-M   'P 1'
#
loop_
_entity.id
_entity.type
_entity.pdbx_description
1 polymer ?
#
loop_
_entity_poly.entity_id
_entity_poly.type
_entity_poly.pdbx_seq_one_letter_code
_entity_poly.pdbx_strand_id
1 'polypeptide(L)'
;MGNYRESGEVLFMKNGMKKTAAVVMAAMLMGTGAVVPAAEDMGIFSQTAIVAEAASVGKVTRLKSKTLSNSEIQLNWSKVKGASGYTVYMRKNGKYNKLGDCKGTSYTVKKLPNATRENFKVRAYKTVKGKKVYGEYSANWNTATNPQACKGLKVSSVGTDSVKLSWTKIGCTNYRIYQNIKGKWKEIGKTTGTSYTVKKLAPATKYQFKIRACKQDDKKTNNNHYGKYSDVVTATTKKSDKITQADIDAMKKELQEYSNSKAEYVNTHYMEFSTYGEEFNTLEEYYDLCIREKTPNNSGYNDEYTIYFDETDIDGMVKSFKEDLDYLYKRKPKTYLVVYVEINSSYWSVYFLN
;
A
#
# COMPACT_ATOMS: atom_id res chain seq x y z
N MET A 1 26.05 18.29 -67.29
CA MET A 1 24.76 17.87 -67.86
C MET A 1 24.05 17.15 -66.73
N GLY A 2 23.17 17.69 -66.14
CA GLY A 2 21.86 18.25 -66.25
C GLY A 2 21.05 17.66 -65.09
N ASN A 3 20.84 18.44 -64.05
CA ASN A 3 19.59 18.94 -63.55
C ASN A 3 18.50 17.87 -63.25
N TYR A 4 18.03 17.89 -62.01
CA TYR A 4 16.74 18.48 -61.68
C TYR A 4 16.55 18.60 -60.18
N ARG A 5 16.59 19.82 -59.66
CA ARG A 5 15.91 20.22 -58.44
C ARG A 5 14.47 20.51 -58.84
N GLU A 6 13.50 19.77 -58.27
CA GLU A 6 12.10 20.18 -58.14
C GLU A 6 11.38 19.19 -57.24
N SER A 7 11.19 19.51 -55.98
CA SER A 7 10.14 18.88 -55.14
C SER A 7 9.89 19.61 -53.82
N GLY A 8 10.42 20.84 -53.63
CA GLY A 8 10.26 21.56 -52.35
C GLY A 8 9.06 22.51 -52.25
N GLU A 9 8.50 22.97 -53.34
CA GLU A 9 7.48 24.05 -53.31
C GLU A 9 6.01 23.59 -53.35
N VAL A 10 5.72 22.36 -53.73
CA VAL A 10 4.34 21.92 -53.86
C VAL A 10 3.68 21.48 -52.58
N LEU A 11 4.47 21.19 -51.52
CA LEU A 11 3.93 20.71 -50.23
C LEU A 11 3.51 21.85 -49.29
N PHE A 12 4.02 23.06 -49.46
CA PHE A 12 3.69 24.22 -48.62
C PHE A 12 2.38 24.89 -49.03
N MET A 13 1.96 24.76 -50.28
CA MET A 13 0.71 25.37 -50.77
C MET A 13 -0.58 24.58 -50.42
N LYS A 14 -0.50 23.27 -50.12
CA LYS A 14 -1.69 22.45 -49.79
C LYS A 14 -2.29 22.67 -48.41
N ASN A 15 -1.52 23.12 -47.42
CA ASN A 15 -2.04 23.40 -46.08
C ASN A 15 -2.35 24.89 -45.82
N GLY A 16 -1.85 25.80 -46.62
CA GLY A 16 -2.17 27.23 -46.52
C GLY A 16 -3.49 27.63 -47.21
N MET A 17 -3.83 26.97 -48.32
CA MET A 17 -4.99 27.34 -49.12
C MET A 17 -6.37 26.99 -48.53
N LYS A 18 -6.43 26.09 -47.55
CA LYS A 18 -7.73 25.78 -46.88
C LYS A 18 -8.12 26.84 -45.84
N LYS A 19 -7.20 27.67 -45.36
CA LYS A 19 -7.53 28.77 -44.46
C LYS A 19 -7.60 30.14 -45.12
N THR A 20 -7.00 30.31 -46.27
CA THR A 20 -6.97 31.59 -47.02
C THR A 20 -8.08 31.71 -48.03
N ALA A 21 -8.65 30.62 -48.53
CA ALA A 21 -9.71 30.69 -49.52
C ALA A 21 -11.01 31.37 -49.01
N ALA A 22 -11.30 31.26 -47.69
CA ALA A 22 -12.45 31.93 -47.08
C ALA A 22 -12.28 33.43 -46.84
N VAL A 23 -11.01 33.88 -46.71
CA VAL A 23 -10.66 35.29 -46.46
C VAL A 23 -10.43 36.03 -47.81
N VAL A 24 -9.93 35.35 -48.84
CA VAL A 24 -9.66 35.94 -50.14
C VAL A 24 -10.96 36.15 -50.96
N MET A 25 -11.96 35.31 -50.80
CA MET A 25 -13.28 35.56 -51.44
C MET A 25 -13.99 36.79 -50.86
N ALA A 26 -13.81 37.12 -49.59
CA ALA A 26 -14.38 38.33 -49.00
C ALA A 26 -13.61 39.61 -49.42
N ALA A 27 -12.30 39.51 -49.75
CA ALA A 27 -11.48 40.63 -50.16
C ALA A 27 -11.58 40.93 -51.66
N MET A 28 -11.85 39.94 -52.51
CA MET A 28 -12.01 40.19 -53.95
C MET A 28 -13.36 40.83 -54.33
N LEU A 29 -14.35 40.79 -53.46
CA LEU A 29 -15.63 41.48 -53.66
C LEU A 29 -15.59 42.96 -53.29
N MET A 30 -14.49 43.47 -52.74
CA MET A 30 -14.35 44.89 -52.35
C MET A 30 -13.45 45.73 -53.31
N GLY A 31 -12.88 45.11 -54.35
CA GLY A 31 -11.86 45.76 -55.19
C GLY A 31 -12.31 46.18 -56.60
N THR A 32 -13.50 45.85 -57.05
CA THR A 32 -13.98 46.31 -58.36
C THR A 32 -15.26 47.12 -58.16
N GLY A 33 -15.24 48.39 -58.55
CA GLY A 33 -16.34 49.36 -58.43
C GLY A 33 -17.63 48.99 -59.15
N ALA A 34 -18.10 47.79 -58.96
CA ALA A 34 -19.40 47.35 -59.38
C ALA A 34 -20.41 47.71 -58.29
N VAL A 35 -21.44 48.45 -58.60
CA VAL A 35 -22.60 48.79 -57.78
C VAL A 35 -23.19 47.46 -57.28
N VAL A 36 -23.00 47.20 -56.01
CA VAL A 36 -23.59 46.03 -55.35
C VAL A 36 -25.07 46.37 -55.15
N PRO A 37 -26.02 45.59 -55.68
CA PRO A 37 -27.42 45.81 -55.36
C PRO A 37 -27.61 45.63 -53.83
N ALA A 38 -28.57 46.41 -53.31
CA ALA A 38 -28.87 46.47 -51.88
C ALA A 38 -28.92 45.08 -51.26
N ALA A 39 -28.16 44.92 -50.16
CA ALA A 39 -27.82 43.63 -49.53
C ALA A 39 -29.01 42.89 -48.89
N GLU A 40 -30.23 43.25 -49.19
CA GLU A 40 -31.45 42.72 -48.56
C GLU A 40 -31.95 41.39 -49.16
N ASP A 41 -31.51 41.07 -50.41
CA ASP A 41 -32.09 39.95 -51.16
C ASP A 41 -31.17 38.71 -51.34
N MET A 42 -29.93 38.75 -50.84
CA MET A 42 -29.05 37.59 -50.96
C MET A 42 -28.87 36.92 -49.63
N GLY A 43 -29.64 35.85 -49.36
CA GLY A 43 -29.53 34.98 -48.19
C GLY A 43 -28.14 34.38 -47.91
N ILE A 44 -27.14 34.73 -48.74
CA ILE A 44 -25.74 34.34 -48.67
C ILE A 44 -24.99 35.10 -47.58
N PHE A 45 -25.31 36.40 -47.35
CA PHE A 45 -24.61 37.20 -46.33
C PHE A 45 -25.02 36.85 -44.91
N SER A 46 -26.21 36.35 -44.72
CA SER A 46 -26.61 35.92 -43.38
C SER A 46 -25.91 34.62 -42.93
N GLN A 47 -25.52 33.76 -43.87
CA GLN A 47 -24.77 32.53 -43.57
C GLN A 47 -23.28 32.82 -43.34
N THR A 48 -22.67 33.75 -44.08
CA THR A 48 -21.25 34.14 -43.86
C THR A 48 -21.07 34.89 -42.54
N ALA A 49 -22.01 35.76 -42.17
CA ALA A 49 -21.98 36.44 -40.89
C ALA A 49 -22.15 35.44 -39.70
N ILE A 50 -23.05 34.45 -39.86
CA ILE A 50 -23.23 33.40 -38.87
C ILE A 50 -21.95 32.53 -38.75
N VAL A 51 -21.30 32.19 -39.84
CA VAL A 51 -20.07 31.41 -39.84
C VAL A 51 -18.89 32.20 -39.28
N ALA A 52 -18.77 33.50 -39.56
CA ALA A 52 -17.76 34.37 -39.00
C ALA A 52 -17.91 34.57 -37.47
N GLU A 53 -19.15 34.71 -37.02
CA GLU A 53 -19.48 34.79 -35.59
C GLU A 53 -19.31 33.43 -34.89
N ALA A 54 -19.50 32.32 -35.61
CA ALA A 54 -19.24 30.98 -35.14
C ALA A 54 -17.74 30.70 -34.92
N ALA A 55 -16.90 31.24 -35.78
CA ALA A 55 -15.43 31.12 -35.66
C ALA A 55 -14.88 31.78 -34.40
N SER A 56 -15.67 32.59 -33.69
CA SER A 56 -15.27 33.30 -32.49
C SER A 56 -15.48 32.53 -31.17
N VAL A 57 -16.07 31.33 -31.19
CA VAL A 57 -16.23 30.53 -29.97
C VAL A 57 -14.92 29.83 -29.62
N GLY A 58 -14.29 30.28 -28.57
CA GLY A 58 -12.98 29.77 -28.15
C GLY A 58 -13.00 28.28 -27.74
N LYS A 59 -11.82 27.71 -27.76
CA LYS A 59 -11.59 26.34 -27.30
C LYS A 59 -11.68 26.24 -25.76
N VAL A 60 -12.29 25.15 -25.26
CA VAL A 60 -12.28 24.85 -23.83
C VAL A 60 -10.86 24.44 -23.41
N THR A 61 -10.36 25.11 -22.38
CA THR A 61 -9.03 24.86 -21.80
C THR A 61 -9.13 24.42 -20.34
N ARG A 62 -8.02 23.86 -19.80
CA ARG A 62 -7.90 23.42 -18.40
C ARG A 62 -8.98 22.44 -17.97
N LEU A 63 -9.39 21.55 -18.88
CA LEU A 63 -10.28 20.45 -18.50
C LEU A 63 -9.59 19.57 -17.47
N LYS A 64 -10.25 19.38 -16.32
CA LYS A 64 -9.82 18.54 -15.20
C LYS A 64 -10.98 17.73 -14.68
N SER A 65 -10.70 16.69 -13.91
CA SER A 65 -11.73 15.90 -13.23
C SER A 65 -11.45 15.78 -11.74
N LYS A 66 -12.53 15.58 -10.99
CA LYS A 66 -12.54 15.11 -9.61
C LYS A 66 -13.43 13.87 -9.55
N THR A 67 -12.85 12.73 -9.20
CA THR A 67 -13.63 11.51 -8.96
C THR A 67 -14.35 11.65 -7.63
N LEU A 68 -15.68 11.61 -7.65
CA LEU A 68 -16.52 11.79 -6.48
C LEU A 68 -16.82 10.45 -5.78
N SER A 69 -17.00 9.40 -6.59
CA SER A 69 -17.35 8.07 -6.06
C SER A 69 -16.92 6.95 -7.04
N ASN A 70 -17.38 5.77 -6.80
CA ASN A 70 -17.22 4.63 -7.71
C ASN A 70 -18.14 4.69 -8.94
N SER A 71 -19.00 5.70 -9.05
CA SER A 71 -19.95 5.86 -10.16
C SER A 71 -20.14 7.30 -10.64
N GLU A 72 -19.39 8.25 -10.05
CA GLU A 72 -19.54 9.67 -10.38
C GLU A 72 -18.19 10.36 -10.55
N ILE A 73 -18.08 11.16 -11.61
CA ILE A 73 -16.94 12.01 -11.93
C ILE A 73 -17.45 13.42 -12.22
N GLN A 74 -16.90 14.42 -11.55
CA GLN A 74 -17.11 15.82 -11.86
C GLN A 74 -15.99 16.31 -12.79
N LEU A 75 -16.39 16.91 -13.90
CA LEU A 75 -15.51 17.60 -14.84
C LEU A 75 -15.58 19.11 -14.57
N ASN A 76 -14.43 19.79 -14.68
CA ASN A 76 -14.33 21.24 -14.50
C ASN A 76 -13.39 21.79 -15.58
N TRP A 77 -13.68 23.00 -16.04
CA TRP A 77 -12.88 23.68 -17.08
C TRP A 77 -12.91 25.19 -16.92
N SER A 78 -12.04 25.89 -17.68
CA SER A 78 -12.04 27.35 -17.70
C SER A 78 -13.20 27.91 -18.52
N LYS A 79 -13.78 29.01 -18.04
CA LYS A 79 -14.82 29.75 -18.76
C LYS A 79 -14.29 30.25 -20.11
N VAL A 80 -15.05 30.03 -21.15
CA VAL A 80 -14.79 30.56 -22.50
C VAL A 80 -15.57 31.85 -22.69
N LYS A 81 -14.87 32.93 -23.07
CA LYS A 81 -15.50 34.25 -23.31
C LYS A 81 -16.56 34.15 -24.42
N GLY A 82 -17.73 34.68 -24.20
CA GLY A 82 -18.82 34.68 -25.16
C GLY A 82 -19.56 33.33 -25.34
N ALA A 83 -19.20 32.29 -24.58
CA ALA A 83 -19.94 31.04 -24.64
C ALA A 83 -21.32 31.16 -23.97
N SER A 84 -22.37 30.67 -24.65
CA SER A 84 -23.71 30.50 -24.10
C SER A 84 -23.86 29.23 -23.25
N GLY A 85 -22.93 28.27 -23.43
CA GLY A 85 -22.88 27.01 -22.70
C GLY A 85 -21.84 26.05 -23.25
N TYR A 86 -21.86 24.84 -22.73
CA TYR A 86 -20.93 23.78 -23.04
C TYR A 86 -21.63 22.46 -23.30
N THR A 87 -21.04 21.66 -24.17
CA THR A 87 -21.50 20.28 -24.43
C THR A 87 -20.37 19.32 -24.02
N VAL A 88 -20.72 18.36 -23.19
CA VAL A 88 -19.80 17.33 -22.66
C VAL A 88 -19.98 16.05 -23.46
N TYR A 89 -18.86 15.41 -23.75
CA TYR A 89 -18.79 14.14 -24.49
C TYR A 89 -17.96 13.13 -23.75
N MET A 90 -18.34 11.86 -23.84
CA MET A 90 -17.62 10.70 -23.35
C MET A 90 -17.32 9.73 -24.48
N ARG A 91 -16.14 9.16 -24.49
CA ARG A 91 -15.77 8.14 -25.48
C ARG A 91 -16.33 6.79 -25.04
N LYS A 92 -17.14 6.19 -25.93
CA LYS A 92 -17.71 4.85 -25.77
C LYS A 92 -17.63 4.11 -27.10
N ASN A 93 -17.11 2.89 -27.10
CA ASN A 93 -16.93 2.07 -28.30
C ASN A 93 -16.19 2.83 -29.45
N GLY A 94 -15.09 3.49 -29.07
CA GLY A 94 -14.23 4.22 -30.01
C GLY A 94 -14.75 5.60 -30.45
N LYS A 95 -16.01 5.93 -30.21
CA LYS A 95 -16.66 7.18 -30.63
C LYS A 95 -17.00 8.08 -29.45
N TYR A 96 -17.00 9.41 -29.67
CA TYR A 96 -17.44 10.38 -28.66
C TYR A 96 -18.94 10.60 -28.76
N ASN A 97 -19.65 10.24 -27.72
CA ASN A 97 -21.09 10.44 -27.60
C ASN A 97 -21.39 11.63 -26.69
N LYS A 98 -22.36 12.43 -27.04
CA LYS A 98 -22.85 13.53 -26.22
C LYS A 98 -23.47 12.99 -24.94
N LEU A 99 -23.03 13.53 -23.78
CA LEU A 99 -23.63 13.27 -22.46
C LEU A 99 -24.72 14.30 -22.13
N GLY A 100 -24.45 15.58 -22.41
CA GLY A 100 -25.37 16.65 -22.10
C GLY A 100 -24.78 18.02 -22.33
N ASP A 101 -25.64 19.03 -22.12
CA ASP A 101 -25.31 20.44 -22.18
C ASP A 101 -25.38 21.05 -20.76
N CYS A 102 -24.57 22.07 -20.50
CA CYS A 102 -24.63 22.86 -19.28
C CYS A 102 -24.26 24.32 -19.53
N LYS A 103 -24.72 25.24 -18.69
CA LYS A 103 -24.35 26.67 -18.74
C LYS A 103 -23.11 26.98 -17.94
N GLY A 104 -22.86 26.22 -16.86
CA GLY A 104 -21.70 26.37 -15.98
C GLY A 104 -20.44 25.75 -16.52
N THR A 105 -19.33 25.93 -15.81
CA THR A 105 -18.01 25.38 -16.14
C THR A 105 -17.71 24.05 -15.43
N SER A 106 -18.74 23.37 -14.99
CA SER A 106 -18.66 22.04 -14.40
C SER A 106 -19.81 21.15 -14.88
N TYR A 107 -19.57 19.83 -14.88
CA TYR A 107 -20.56 18.83 -15.23
C TYR A 107 -20.28 17.52 -14.47
N THR A 108 -21.30 17.00 -13.78
CA THR A 108 -21.15 15.72 -13.08
C THR A 108 -21.73 14.60 -13.92
N VAL A 109 -20.86 13.66 -14.29
CA VAL A 109 -21.24 12.42 -14.98
C VAL A 109 -21.56 11.39 -13.92
N LYS A 110 -22.74 10.79 -13.99
CA LYS A 110 -23.25 9.80 -13.03
C LYS A 110 -23.47 8.44 -13.70
N LYS A 111 -23.72 7.41 -12.87
CA LYS A 111 -24.01 6.04 -13.29
C LYS A 111 -22.89 5.41 -14.13
N LEU A 112 -21.65 5.81 -13.86
CA LEU A 112 -20.49 5.20 -14.47
C LEU A 112 -20.20 3.83 -13.81
N PRO A 113 -19.65 2.85 -14.55
CA PRO A 113 -19.16 1.60 -13.97
C PRO A 113 -18.03 1.88 -12.98
N ASN A 114 -17.93 1.07 -11.91
CA ASN A 114 -16.83 1.20 -10.93
C ASN A 114 -15.50 0.76 -11.52
N ALA A 115 -14.40 1.35 -11.04
CA ALA A 115 -13.03 1.06 -11.45
C ALA A 115 -12.81 1.08 -12.96
N THR A 116 -13.53 1.94 -13.68
CA THR A 116 -13.47 2.04 -15.14
C THR A 116 -12.74 3.30 -15.55
N ARG A 117 -11.88 3.18 -16.57
CA ARG A 117 -11.24 4.33 -17.21
C ARG A 117 -12.22 4.98 -18.18
N GLU A 118 -12.33 6.30 -18.06
CA GLU A 118 -13.20 7.10 -18.89
C GLU A 118 -12.39 8.19 -19.62
N ASN A 119 -12.84 8.55 -20.82
CA ASN A 119 -12.22 9.60 -21.61
C ASN A 119 -13.27 10.63 -22.01
N PHE A 120 -12.99 11.89 -21.70
CA PHE A 120 -13.91 13.00 -21.90
C PHE A 120 -13.30 14.08 -22.79
N LYS A 121 -14.17 14.84 -23.44
CA LYS A 121 -13.88 16.15 -24.03
C LYS A 121 -15.08 17.06 -23.93
N VAL A 122 -14.84 18.35 -23.97
CA VAL A 122 -15.85 19.38 -23.83
C VAL A 122 -15.64 20.41 -24.96
N ARG A 123 -16.71 20.97 -25.48
CA ARG A 123 -16.65 22.14 -26.34
C ARG A 123 -17.65 23.20 -25.91
N ALA A 124 -17.29 24.45 -26.10
CA ALA A 124 -18.20 25.58 -25.90
C ALA A 124 -19.11 25.75 -27.08
N TYR A 125 -20.27 26.34 -26.85
CA TYR A 125 -21.17 26.80 -27.94
C TYR A 125 -21.70 28.21 -27.63
N LYS A 126 -22.03 28.92 -28.67
CA LYS A 126 -22.81 30.16 -28.66
C LYS A 126 -24.15 29.90 -29.34
N THR A 127 -25.24 30.46 -28.82
CA THR A 127 -26.55 30.37 -29.46
C THR A 127 -26.72 31.61 -30.32
N VAL A 128 -26.89 31.39 -31.63
CA VAL A 128 -27.11 32.44 -32.64
C VAL A 128 -28.40 32.10 -33.35
N LYS A 129 -29.38 33.02 -33.32
CA LYS A 129 -30.71 32.81 -33.94
C LYS A 129 -31.32 31.44 -33.59
N GLY A 130 -31.22 31.03 -32.30
CA GLY A 130 -31.78 29.75 -31.80
C GLY A 130 -30.95 28.51 -32.12
N LYS A 131 -29.90 28.59 -32.93
CA LYS A 131 -29.01 27.46 -33.29
C LYS A 131 -27.71 27.50 -32.52
N LYS A 132 -27.19 26.32 -32.13
CA LYS A 132 -25.88 26.19 -31.46
C LYS A 132 -24.78 26.20 -32.50
N VAL A 133 -23.86 27.13 -32.33
CA VAL A 133 -22.59 27.22 -33.05
C VAL A 133 -21.45 26.81 -32.10
N TYR A 134 -20.71 25.78 -32.47
CA TYR A 134 -19.76 25.15 -31.60
C TYR A 134 -18.34 25.60 -31.88
N GLY A 135 -17.58 25.83 -30.82
CA GLY A 135 -16.14 25.97 -30.87
C GLY A 135 -15.41 24.62 -30.96
N GLU A 136 -14.10 24.70 -30.95
CA GLU A 136 -13.25 23.50 -30.95
C GLU A 136 -13.39 22.68 -29.66
N TYR A 137 -13.13 21.37 -29.78
CA TYR A 137 -13.07 20.49 -28.63
C TYR A 137 -11.88 20.80 -27.74
N SER A 138 -12.03 20.62 -26.44
CA SER A 138 -10.90 20.54 -25.51
C SER A 138 -9.94 19.43 -25.92
N ALA A 139 -8.75 19.42 -25.32
CA ALA A 139 -7.92 18.23 -25.29
C ALA A 139 -8.71 17.06 -24.63
N ASN A 140 -8.35 15.84 -24.99
CA ASN A 140 -8.91 14.64 -24.34
C ASN A 140 -8.45 14.60 -22.89
N TRP A 141 -9.38 14.21 -22.01
CA TRP A 141 -9.11 14.04 -20.59
C TRP A 141 -9.41 12.62 -20.15
N ASN A 142 -8.38 11.91 -19.66
CA ASN A 142 -8.50 10.56 -19.13
C ASN A 142 -8.61 10.61 -17.61
N THR A 143 -9.47 9.80 -17.06
CA THR A 143 -9.66 9.66 -15.61
C THR A 143 -10.31 8.31 -15.33
N ALA A 144 -10.52 7.97 -14.05
CA ALA A 144 -11.22 6.74 -13.69
C ALA A 144 -12.18 6.95 -12.52
N THR A 145 -13.20 6.11 -12.43
CA THR A 145 -14.01 5.96 -11.23
C THR A 145 -13.24 5.22 -10.15
N ASN A 146 -13.59 5.46 -8.87
CA ASN A 146 -13.02 4.71 -7.77
C ASN A 146 -13.42 3.23 -7.85
N PRO A 147 -12.58 2.30 -7.42
CA PRO A 147 -13.01 0.94 -7.12
C PRO A 147 -14.03 0.91 -5.98
N GLN A 148 -14.86 -0.11 -5.94
CA GLN A 148 -15.67 -0.40 -4.75
C GLN A 148 -14.76 -0.85 -3.59
N ALA A 149 -15.32 -0.92 -2.36
CA ALA A 149 -14.61 -1.45 -1.21
C ALA A 149 -14.23 -2.92 -1.43
N CYS A 150 -13.05 -3.30 -0.99
CA CYS A 150 -12.64 -4.71 -0.97
C CYS A 150 -13.47 -5.48 0.06
N LYS A 151 -13.96 -6.66 -0.33
CA LYS A 151 -14.73 -7.57 0.53
C LYS A 151 -13.97 -8.88 0.72
N GLY A 152 -14.34 -9.63 1.77
CA GLY A 152 -13.81 -10.94 2.03
C GLY A 152 -12.34 -10.96 2.41
N LEU A 153 -11.81 -9.84 2.94
CA LEU A 153 -10.47 -9.85 3.52
C LEU A 153 -10.45 -10.81 4.71
N LYS A 154 -9.54 -11.75 4.69
CA LYS A 154 -9.33 -12.73 5.76
C LYS A 154 -7.86 -13.11 5.88
N VAL A 155 -7.50 -13.59 7.05
CA VAL A 155 -6.24 -14.28 7.28
C VAL A 155 -6.38 -15.69 6.74
N SER A 156 -5.55 -16.09 5.79
CA SER A 156 -5.59 -17.43 5.17
C SER A 156 -4.57 -18.39 5.75
N SER A 157 -3.45 -17.89 6.27
CA SER A 157 -2.49 -18.67 7.06
C SER A 157 -1.65 -17.76 7.95
N VAL A 158 -1.12 -18.33 9.03
CA VAL A 158 -0.26 -17.67 9.99
C VAL A 158 0.97 -18.55 10.23
N GLY A 159 2.15 -17.97 10.08
CA GLY A 159 3.44 -18.53 10.46
C GLY A 159 3.98 -17.89 11.73
N THR A 160 5.20 -18.23 12.10
CA THR A 160 5.94 -17.62 13.21
C THR A 160 6.37 -16.18 12.91
N ASP A 161 6.74 -15.91 11.65
CA ASP A 161 7.24 -14.62 11.16
C ASP A 161 6.39 -14.01 10.06
N SER A 162 5.23 -14.60 9.73
CA SER A 162 4.46 -14.23 8.56
C SER A 162 2.97 -14.42 8.72
N VAL A 163 2.21 -13.58 7.99
CA VAL A 163 0.76 -13.66 7.88
C VAL A 163 0.37 -13.57 6.41
N LYS A 164 -0.37 -14.55 5.90
CA LYS A 164 -0.95 -14.53 4.57
C LYS A 164 -2.38 -14.02 4.61
N LEU A 165 -2.64 -12.97 3.85
CA LEU A 165 -3.95 -12.36 3.66
C LEU A 165 -4.54 -12.81 2.33
N SER A 166 -5.86 -12.93 2.25
CA SER A 166 -6.60 -13.18 1.00
C SER A 166 -7.91 -12.42 0.99
N TRP A 167 -8.44 -12.14 -0.21
CA TRP A 167 -9.68 -11.36 -0.40
C TRP A 167 -10.36 -11.67 -1.72
N THR A 168 -11.59 -11.20 -1.87
CA THR A 168 -12.37 -11.35 -3.10
C THR A 168 -11.85 -10.43 -4.19
N LYS A 169 -11.70 -10.96 -5.41
CA LYS A 169 -11.27 -10.20 -6.59
C LYS A 169 -12.32 -9.15 -6.97
N ILE A 170 -11.87 -7.92 -7.24
CA ILE A 170 -12.69 -6.85 -7.82
C ILE A 170 -11.94 -6.20 -8.98
N GLY A 171 -12.68 -5.45 -9.83
CA GLY A 171 -12.06 -4.66 -10.90
C GLY A 171 -11.19 -3.53 -10.32
N CYS A 172 -9.88 -3.63 -10.52
CA CYS A 172 -8.92 -2.60 -10.09
C CYS A 172 -7.59 -2.77 -10.83
N THR A 173 -6.66 -1.84 -10.65
CA THR A 173 -5.28 -1.98 -11.18
C THR A 173 -4.40 -2.77 -10.22
N ASN A 174 -4.52 -2.51 -8.93
CA ASN A 174 -3.80 -3.19 -7.86
C ASN A 174 -4.52 -3.01 -6.53
N TYR A 175 -4.07 -3.75 -5.52
CA TYR A 175 -4.47 -3.61 -4.13
C TYR A 175 -3.31 -3.04 -3.33
N ARG A 176 -3.62 -2.20 -2.33
CA ARG A 176 -2.69 -1.63 -1.35
C ARG A 176 -2.95 -2.25 0.00
N ILE A 177 -1.93 -2.76 0.63
CA ILE A 177 -1.97 -3.44 1.91
C ILE A 177 -1.44 -2.51 2.99
N TYR A 178 -2.16 -2.42 4.11
CA TYR A 178 -1.85 -1.56 5.24
C TYR A 178 -1.78 -2.37 6.52
N GLN A 179 -0.79 -2.05 7.34
CA GLN A 179 -0.61 -2.57 8.70
C GLN A 179 -0.76 -1.44 9.70
N ASN A 180 -1.38 -1.73 10.84
CA ASN A 180 -1.40 -0.83 11.99
C ASN A 180 -0.08 -0.95 12.74
N ILE A 181 0.69 0.13 12.78
CA ILE A 181 1.97 0.21 13.50
C ILE A 181 1.83 1.31 14.54
N LYS A 182 1.80 0.93 15.83
CA LYS A 182 1.66 1.86 16.96
C LYS A 182 0.48 2.84 16.79
N GLY A 183 -0.70 2.33 16.41
CA GLY A 183 -1.93 3.09 16.20
C GLY A 183 -2.03 3.82 14.85
N LYS A 184 -0.99 3.79 14.01
CA LYS A 184 -0.97 4.45 12.69
C LYS A 184 -0.99 3.41 11.56
N TRP A 185 -1.84 3.64 10.57
CA TRP A 185 -1.92 2.78 9.38
C TRP A 185 -0.82 3.15 8.38
N LYS A 186 0.08 2.21 8.12
CA LYS A 186 1.17 2.34 7.15
C LYS A 186 0.94 1.40 5.97
N GLU A 187 1.14 1.88 4.74
CA GLU A 187 1.17 1.02 3.55
C GLU A 187 2.44 0.17 3.60
N ILE A 188 2.27 -1.17 3.56
CA ILE A 188 3.36 -2.14 3.64
C ILE A 188 3.58 -2.88 2.31
N GLY A 189 2.68 -2.72 1.34
CA GLY A 189 2.86 -3.35 0.05
C GLY A 189 1.71 -3.13 -0.92
N LYS A 190 1.93 -3.61 -2.15
CA LYS A 190 0.96 -3.62 -3.23
C LYS A 190 1.02 -4.93 -4.01
N THR A 191 -0.13 -5.37 -4.56
CA THR A 191 -0.21 -6.57 -5.40
C THR A 191 -1.34 -6.44 -6.44
N THR A 192 -1.22 -7.16 -7.53
CA THR A 192 -2.31 -7.33 -8.52
C THR A 192 -3.13 -8.60 -8.25
N GLY A 193 -2.60 -9.50 -7.42
CA GLY A 193 -3.26 -10.73 -6.99
C GLY A 193 -4.32 -10.49 -5.91
N THR A 194 -4.95 -11.57 -5.47
CA THR A 194 -5.97 -11.57 -4.40
C THR A 194 -5.45 -12.13 -3.07
N SER A 195 -4.14 -12.21 -2.93
CA SER A 195 -3.45 -12.58 -1.70
C SER A 195 -2.16 -11.79 -1.55
N TYR A 196 -1.69 -11.68 -0.30
CA TYR A 196 -0.42 -11.06 0.04
C TYR A 196 0.14 -11.67 1.31
N THR A 197 1.42 -12.03 1.31
CA THR A 197 2.11 -12.51 2.51
C THR A 197 2.95 -11.39 3.10
N VAL A 198 2.59 -10.99 4.30
CA VAL A 198 3.41 -10.09 5.14
C VAL A 198 4.46 -10.95 5.81
N LYS A 199 5.72 -10.56 5.74
CA LYS A 199 6.88 -11.28 6.29
C LYS A 199 7.64 -10.42 7.29
N LYS A 200 8.61 -11.02 7.98
CA LYS A 200 9.46 -10.38 8.98
C LYS A 200 8.66 -9.80 10.15
N LEU A 201 7.67 -10.53 10.58
CA LEU A 201 6.87 -10.24 11.76
C LEU A 201 7.52 -10.89 12.99
N ALA A 202 7.36 -10.28 14.15
CA ALA A 202 7.79 -10.90 15.40
C ALA A 202 6.87 -12.07 15.76
N PRO A 203 7.38 -13.17 16.35
CA PRO A 203 6.57 -14.28 16.83
C PRO A 203 5.60 -13.87 17.96
N ALA A 204 4.59 -14.67 18.20
CA ALA A 204 3.60 -14.51 19.27
C ALA A 204 2.99 -13.09 19.37
N THR A 205 2.99 -12.34 18.25
CA THR A 205 2.65 -10.92 18.23
C THR A 205 1.36 -10.67 17.44
N LYS A 206 0.50 -9.82 17.99
CA LYS A 206 -0.78 -9.44 17.40
C LYS A 206 -0.61 -8.32 16.37
N TYR A 207 -1.14 -8.52 15.16
CA TYR A 207 -1.11 -7.58 14.04
C TYR A 207 -2.48 -7.30 13.48
N GLN A 208 -2.67 -6.09 12.96
CA GLN A 208 -3.90 -5.68 12.30
C GLN A 208 -3.62 -5.24 10.88
N PHE A 209 -4.48 -5.66 9.95
CA PHE A 209 -4.35 -5.36 8.53
C PHE A 209 -5.67 -4.88 7.93
N LYS A 210 -5.57 -4.03 6.92
CA LYS A 210 -6.66 -3.66 6.01
C LYS A 210 -6.11 -3.45 4.62
N ILE A 211 -6.98 -3.49 3.62
CA ILE A 211 -6.61 -3.27 2.23
C ILE A 211 -7.54 -2.27 1.57
N ARG A 212 -7.10 -1.69 0.47
CA ARG A 212 -7.98 -1.00 -0.48
C ARG A 212 -7.55 -1.25 -1.91
N ALA A 213 -8.51 -1.22 -2.83
CA ALA A 213 -8.24 -1.29 -4.24
C ALA A 213 -7.84 0.08 -4.80
N CYS A 214 -7.03 0.07 -5.83
CA CYS A 214 -6.57 1.23 -6.57
C CYS A 214 -6.83 1.04 -8.07
N LYS A 215 -7.38 2.05 -8.73
CA LYS A 215 -7.49 2.17 -10.18
C LYS A 215 -6.62 3.33 -10.64
N GLN A 216 -5.77 3.09 -11.64
CA GLN A 216 -4.95 4.14 -12.27
C GLN A 216 -5.61 4.62 -13.56
N ASP A 217 -5.52 5.92 -13.86
CA ASP A 217 -6.03 6.53 -15.09
C ASP A 217 -5.34 5.93 -16.32
N ASP A 218 -4.07 6.26 -16.48
CA ASP A 218 -3.19 5.72 -17.51
C ASP A 218 -1.74 5.75 -17.01
N LYS A 219 -0.81 5.26 -17.85
CA LYS A 219 0.61 5.25 -17.50
C LYS A 219 1.25 6.66 -17.49
N LYS A 220 0.67 7.63 -18.20
CA LYS A 220 1.23 8.98 -18.33
C LYS A 220 0.88 9.86 -17.14
N THR A 221 -0.40 9.86 -16.72
CA THR A 221 -0.86 10.69 -15.61
C THR A 221 -0.57 10.08 -14.26
N ASN A 222 -0.50 8.74 -14.20
CA ASN A 222 -0.24 7.94 -12.98
C ASN A 222 -1.14 8.32 -11.78
N ASN A 223 -2.30 8.95 -12.03
CA ASN A 223 -3.25 9.28 -10.97
C ASN A 223 -3.90 8.02 -10.44
N ASN A 224 -3.98 7.94 -9.14
CA ASN A 224 -4.56 6.81 -8.41
C ASN A 224 -5.94 7.18 -7.86
N HIS A 225 -6.93 6.36 -8.19
CA HIS A 225 -8.29 6.43 -7.64
C HIS A 225 -8.46 5.29 -6.65
N TYR A 226 -8.76 5.60 -5.40
CA TYR A 226 -8.82 4.62 -4.33
C TYR A 226 -10.26 4.30 -3.92
N GLY A 227 -10.54 3.01 -3.76
CA GLY A 227 -11.74 2.55 -3.08
C GLY A 227 -11.66 2.81 -1.57
N LYS A 228 -12.80 2.61 -0.90
CA LYS A 228 -12.84 2.57 0.56
C LYS A 228 -11.98 1.40 1.06
N TYR A 229 -11.50 1.53 2.28
CA TYR A 229 -10.79 0.42 2.95
C TYR A 229 -11.75 -0.75 3.19
N SER A 230 -11.19 -1.96 3.25
CA SER A 230 -11.86 -3.13 3.79
C SER A 230 -12.07 -2.99 5.29
N ASP A 231 -12.83 -3.91 5.88
CA ASP A 231 -12.80 -4.19 7.30
C ASP A 231 -11.38 -4.55 7.73
N VAL A 232 -11.09 -4.38 9.03
CA VAL A 232 -9.81 -4.73 9.64
C VAL A 232 -9.82 -6.21 9.99
N VAL A 233 -8.76 -6.92 9.64
CA VAL A 233 -8.50 -8.28 10.15
C VAL A 233 -7.36 -8.26 11.13
N THR A 234 -7.43 -9.14 12.12
CA THR A 234 -6.41 -9.33 13.15
C THR A 234 -5.82 -10.73 13.04
N ALA A 235 -4.51 -10.85 13.19
CA ALA A 235 -3.80 -12.11 13.27
C ALA A 235 -2.76 -12.04 14.39
N THR A 236 -2.56 -13.16 15.09
CA THR A 236 -1.42 -13.33 16.00
C THR A 236 -0.49 -14.35 15.37
N THR A 237 0.76 -14.01 15.18
CA THR A 237 1.79 -14.94 14.68
C THR A 237 1.96 -16.09 15.66
N LYS A 238 2.35 -17.26 15.16
CA LYS A 238 2.68 -18.39 16.02
C LYS A 238 3.87 -18.06 16.92
N LYS A 239 4.00 -18.73 18.05
CA LYS A 239 5.24 -18.71 18.82
C LYS A 239 6.40 -19.18 17.93
N SER A 240 7.59 -18.70 18.18
CA SER A 240 8.79 -19.27 17.56
C SER A 240 9.00 -20.66 18.15
N ASP A 241 9.25 -21.61 17.29
CA ASP A 241 9.68 -22.95 17.73
C ASP A 241 11.18 -22.94 18.06
N LYS A 242 11.86 -21.82 17.89
CA LYS A 242 13.27 -21.67 18.27
C LYS A 242 13.36 -21.12 19.67
N ILE A 243 14.08 -21.82 20.50
CA ILE A 243 14.48 -21.36 21.83
C ILE A 243 15.32 -20.10 21.67
N THR A 244 14.95 -19.03 22.35
CA THR A 244 15.67 -17.74 22.35
C THR A 244 16.51 -17.63 23.62
N GLN A 245 17.47 -16.71 23.64
CA GLN A 245 18.23 -16.39 24.86
C GLN A 245 17.31 -16.02 26.02
N ALA A 246 16.20 -15.30 25.74
CA ALA A 246 15.24 -14.93 26.77
C ALA A 246 14.52 -16.15 27.37
N ASP A 247 14.24 -17.18 26.56
CA ASP A 247 13.63 -18.44 27.03
C ASP A 247 14.62 -19.19 27.91
N ILE A 248 15.91 -19.20 27.56
CA ILE A 248 16.98 -19.80 28.35
C ILE A 248 17.13 -19.09 29.69
N ASP A 249 17.14 -17.77 29.68
CA ASP A 249 17.26 -16.95 30.89
C ASP A 249 16.05 -17.15 31.82
N ALA A 250 14.86 -17.23 31.25
CA ALA A 250 13.63 -17.50 32.01
C ALA A 250 13.66 -18.91 32.63
N MET A 251 14.07 -19.92 31.86
CA MET A 251 14.22 -21.29 32.34
C MET A 251 15.27 -21.39 33.46
N LYS A 252 16.45 -20.79 33.24
CA LYS A 252 17.49 -20.75 34.28
C LYS A 252 16.94 -20.16 35.58
N LYS A 253 16.27 -19.02 35.50
CA LYS A 253 15.66 -18.35 36.65
C LYS A 253 14.64 -19.25 37.34
N GLU A 254 13.74 -19.88 36.60
CA GLU A 254 12.71 -20.76 37.16
C GLU A 254 13.29 -22.00 37.85
N LEU A 255 14.30 -22.62 37.22
CA LEU A 255 14.99 -23.77 37.81
C LEU A 255 15.77 -23.39 39.05
N GLN A 256 16.43 -22.21 39.06
CA GLN A 256 17.14 -21.70 40.22
C GLN A 256 16.17 -21.37 41.37
N GLU A 257 15.07 -20.73 41.11
CA GLU A 257 14.01 -20.47 42.11
C GLU A 257 13.44 -21.76 42.67
N TYR A 258 13.26 -22.77 41.83
CA TYR A 258 12.84 -24.09 42.26
C TYR A 258 13.89 -24.77 43.17
N SER A 259 15.16 -24.74 42.77
CA SER A 259 16.27 -25.21 43.59
C SER A 259 16.32 -24.50 44.96
N ASN A 260 16.21 -23.17 44.95
CA ASN A 260 16.19 -22.37 46.16
C ASN A 260 15.05 -22.77 47.11
N SER A 261 13.88 -23.08 46.57
CA SER A 261 12.70 -23.49 47.36
C SER A 261 12.87 -24.83 48.06
N LYS A 262 13.76 -25.69 47.57
CA LYS A 262 13.99 -27.05 48.10
C LYS A 262 15.21 -27.07 49.06
N ALA A 263 16.12 -26.14 48.92
CA ALA A 263 17.38 -26.11 49.70
C ALA A 263 17.27 -25.23 50.95
N GLU A 264 16.16 -25.32 51.68
CA GLU A 264 15.93 -24.47 52.87
C GLU A 264 17.05 -24.56 53.87
N TYR A 265 17.58 -25.75 54.10
CA TYR A 265 18.70 -25.95 55.04
C TYR A 265 19.95 -25.21 54.57
N VAL A 266 20.32 -25.31 53.29
CA VAL A 266 21.52 -24.61 52.74
C VAL A 266 21.30 -23.10 52.79
N ASN A 267 20.14 -22.61 52.43
CA ASN A 267 19.81 -21.19 52.44
C ASN A 267 19.89 -20.56 53.85
N THR A 268 19.62 -21.36 54.86
CA THR A 268 19.68 -20.91 56.28
C THR A 268 21.03 -21.18 56.94
N HIS A 269 21.84 -22.12 56.41
CA HIS A 269 23.08 -22.59 56.99
C HIS A 269 24.26 -22.55 56.02
N TYR A 270 24.26 -21.61 55.07
CA TYR A 270 25.33 -21.49 54.05
C TYR A 270 26.71 -21.29 54.62
N MET A 271 26.82 -20.72 55.82
CA MET A 271 28.12 -20.58 56.54
C MET A 271 28.72 -21.92 56.99
N GLU A 272 27.94 -23.00 57.01
CA GLU A 272 28.42 -24.34 57.32
C GLU A 272 29.09 -25.02 56.10
N PHE A 273 28.93 -24.43 54.91
CA PHE A 273 29.49 -24.96 53.67
C PHE A 273 30.73 -24.15 53.27
N SER A 274 31.88 -24.70 53.56
CA SER A 274 33.15 -24.19 53.07
C SER A 274 33.59 -24.99 51.85
N THR A 275 33.92 -24.25 50.76
CA THR A 275 34.40 -24.85 49.53
C THR A 275 35.86 -24.50 49.37
N TYR A 276 36.73 -25.51 49.24
CA TYR A 276 38.19 -25.31 49.10
C TYR A 276 38.83 -24.50 50.23
N GLY A 277 38.24 -24.51 51.44
CA GLY A 277 38.74 -23.76 52.57
C GLY A 277 38.41 -22.28 52.57
N GLU A 278 37.53 -21.82 51.66
CA GLU A 278 37.01 -20.46 51.66
C GLU A 278 35.70 -20.41 52.47
N GLU A 279 35.57 -19.36 53.28
CA GLU A 279 34.31 -19.05 53.99
C GLU A 279 33.50 -18.09 53.17
N PHE A 280 32.23 -18.43 52.92
CA PHE A 280 31.27 -17.55 52.19
C PHE A 280 30.45 -16.77 53.23
N ASN A 281 30.35 -15.48 53.02
CA ASN A 281 29.52 -14.59 53.84
C ASN A 281 28.10 -14.49 53.33
N THR A 282 27.88 -14.83 52.05
CA THR A 282 26.57 -14.79 51.42
C THR A 282 26.33 -15.99 50.49
N LEU A 283 25.08 -16.33 50.27
CA LEU A 283 24.69 -17.36 49.29
C LEU A 283 25.10 -16.97 47.87
N GLU A 284 25.16 -15.67 47.57
CA GLU A 284 25.55 -15.12 46.28
C GLU A 284 27.06 -15.38 46.02
N GLU A 285 27.93 -15.20 47.03
CA GLU A 285 29.35 -15.54 46.90
C GLU A 285 29.56 -17.04 46.62
N TYR A 286 28.77 -17.89 47.23
CA TYR A 286 28.77 -19.33 46.95
C TYR A 286 28.33 -19.65 45.50
N TYR A 287 27.31 -18.99 45.01
CA TYR A 287 26.86 -19.14 43.61
C TYR A 287 27.91 -18.71 42.62
N ASP A 288 28.55 -17.56 42.87
CA ASP A 288 29.61 -17.02 42.01
C ASP A 288 30.79 -17.97 41.92
N LEU A 289 31.16 -18.62 43.03
CA LEU A 289 32.19 -19.63 43.01
C LEU A 289 31.79 -20.86 42.18
N CYS A 290 30.61 -21.43 42.41
CA CYS A 290 30.12 -22.57 41.66
C CYS A 290 30.09 -22.31 40.16
N ILE A 291 29.64 -21.12 39.73
CA ILE A 291 29.59 -20.71 38.33
C ILE A 291 30.99 -20.50 37.77
N ARG A 292 31.89 -19.84 38.52
CA ARG A 292 33.27 -19.55 38.10
C ARG A 292 34.08 -20.81 37.89
N GLU A 293 33.97 -21.73 38.81
CA GLU A 293 34.76 -22.97 38.83
C GLU A 293 34.21 -24.02 37.88
N LYS A 294 32.93 -23.92 37.50
CA LYS A 294 32.17 -24.95 36.70
C LYS A 294 32.25 -26.35 37.31
N THR A 295 32.86 -26.44 38.48
CA THR A 295 33.02 -27.67 39.23
C THR A 295 32.50 -27.40 40.61
N PRO A 296 31.56 -28.12 41.07
CA PRO A 296 31.24 -28.06 42.45
C PRO A 296 32.35 -28.74 43.19
N ASN A 297 32.44 -28.33 44.39
CA ASN A 297 33.20 -28.91 45.40
C ASN A 297 33.20 -30.43 45.36
N ASN A 298 34.30 -31.06 45.24
CA ASN A 298 34.73 -32.44 45.41
C ASN A 298 33.72 -33.52 45.86
N SER A 299 32.45 -33.22 46.03
CA SER A 299 31.39 -34.15 46.43
C SER A 299 30.68 -34.83 45.26
N GLY A 300 31.06 -34.53 44.03
CA GLY A 300 30.88 -35.44 42.91
C GLY A 300 29.49 -35.54 42.27
N TYR A 301 28.70 -34.50 42.22
CA TYR A 301 27.45 -34.54 41.43
C TYR A 301 27.33 -33.35 40.54
N ASN A 302 27.76 -33.55 39.27
CA ASN A 302 27.43 -32.69 38.14
C ASN A 302 26.47 -33.47 37.25
N ASP A 303 25.21 -33.10 37.24
CA ASP A 303 24.31 -33.57 36.19
C ASP A 303 24.32 -32.54 35.06
N GLU A 304 24.86 -32.94 33.91
CA GLU A 304 24.89 -32.16 32.69
C GLU A 304 23.76 -32.64 31.77
N TYR A 305 22.95 -31.73 31.32
CA TYR A 305 21.94 -31.98 30.30
C TYR A 305 22.26 -31.17 29.04
N THR A 306 22.47 -31.85 27.93
CA THR A 306 22.71 -31.21 26.63
C THR A 306 21.38 -31.05 25.88
N ILE A 307 21.05 -29.83 25.48
CA ILE A 307 19.84 -29.49 24.76
C ILE A 307 20.22 -28.91 23.39
N TYR A 308 19.70 -29.50 22.32
CA TYR A 308 19.96 -29.02 20.98
C TYR A 308 19.02 -27.88 20.61
N PHE A 309 19.47 -26.98 19.70
CA PHE A 309 18.69 -25.79 19.31
C PHE A 309 17.42 -26.09 18.50
N ASP A 310 17.20 -27.32 18.07
CA ASP A 310 15.97 -27.78 17.41
C ASP A 310 14.90 -28.28 18.40
N GLU A 311 15.21 -28.37 19.68
CA GLU A 311 14.23 -28.67 20.71
C GLU A 311 13.31 -27.46 20.96
N THR A 312 12.02 -27.74 21.17
CA THR A 312 10.97 -26.72 21.16
C THR A 312 10.06 -26.73 22.36
N ASP A 313 10.16 -27.77 23.20
CA ASP A 313 9.30 -27.96 24.37
C ASP A 313 10.00 -27.56 25.67
N ILE A 314 10.19 -26.25 25.86
CA ILE A 314 10.81 -25.71 27.09
C ILE A 314 10.00 -26.09 28.33
N ASP A 315 8.67 -26.05 28.27
CA ASP A 315 7.81 -26.35 29.43
C ASP A 315 8.00 -27.81 29.86
N GLY A 316 8.10 -28.73 28.89
CA GLY A 316 8.41 -30.14 29.12
C GLY A 316 9.81 -30.35 29.70
N MET A 317 10.80 -29.61 29.17
CA MET A 317 12.19 -29.64 29.70
C MET A 317 12.28 -29.13 31.13
N VAL A 318 11.65 -28.00 31.43
CA VAL A 318 11.62 -27.45 32.81
C VAL A 318 10.99 -28.44 33.78
N LYS A 319 9.91 -29.11 33.34
CA LYS A 319 9.28 -30.15 34.17
C LYS A 319 10.23 -31.30 34.42
N SER A 320 10.90 -31.84 33.41
CA SER A 320 11.88 -32.90 33.54
C SER A 320 13.02 -32.52 34.49
N PHE A 321 13.58 -31.32 34.30
CA PHE A 321 14.65 -30.84 35.19
C PHE A 321 14.20 -30.68 36.64
N LYS A 322 12.95 -30.30 36.90
CA LYS A 322 12.41 -30.26 38.27
C LYS A 322 12.29 -31.66 38.87
N GLU A 323 11.90 -32.64 38.09
CA GLU A 323 11.82 -34.04 38.49
C GLU A 323 13.23 -34.58 38.87
N ASP A 324 14.28 -34.21 38.07
CA ASP A 324 15.65 -34.57 38.34
C ASP A 324 16.19 -33.88 39.60
N LEU A 325 15.88 -32.59 39.77
CA LEU A 325 16.20 -31.87 41.01
C LEU A 325 15.54 -32.50 42.22
N ASP A 326 14.27 -32.90 42.14
CA ASP A 326 13.58 -33.60 43.22
C ASP A 326 14.23 -34.94 43.57
N TYR A 327 14.68 -35.67 42.54
CA TYR A 327 15.44 -36.91 42.75
C TYR A 327 16.78 -36.67 43.46
N LEU A 328 17.54 -35.64 43.05
CA LEU A 328 18.79 -35.24 43.67
C LEU A 328 18.61 -34.82 45.15
N TYR A 329 17.62 -33.96 45.42
CA TYR A 329 17.27 -33.58 46.80
C TYR A 329 16.82 -34.73 47.68
N LYS A 330 16.16 -35.71 47.12
CA LYS A 330 15.78 -36.93 47.87
C LYS A 330 16.99 -37.74 48.31
N ARG A 331 18.05 -37.75 47.50
CA ARG A 331 19.30 -38.47 47.77
C ARG A 331 20.27 -37.69 48.62
N LYS A 332 20.29 -36.35 48.47
CA LYS A 332 21.18 -35.45 49.18
C LYS A 332 20.40 -34.21 49.69
N PRO A 333 19.55 -34.40 50.73
CA PRO A 333 18.61 -33.35 51.14
C PRO A 333 19.22 -32.10 51.72
N LYS A 334 20.52 -32.11 52.01
CA LYS A 334 21.29 -31.00 52.57
C LYS A 334 22.18 -30.30 51.52
N THR A 335 22.00 -30.62 50.24
CA THR A 335 22.82 -30.07 49.18
C THR A 335 22.07 -28.97 48.45
N TYR A 336 22.70 -27.85 48.21
CA TYR A 336 22.20 -26.78 47.38
C TYR A 336 22.72 -26.98 45.96
N LEU A 337 21.87 -26.75 44.98
CA LEU A 337 22.23 -26.87 43.55
C LEU A 337 22.14 -25.53 42.84
N VAL A 338 23.23 -25.10 42.26
CA VAL A 338 23.26 -23.92 41.37
C VAL A 338 22.98 -24.36 39.97
N VAL A 339 22.00 -23.72 39.36
CA VAL A 339 21.67 -23.95 37.96
C VAL A 339 22.52 -23.05 37.06
N TYR A 340 23.42 -23.66 36.31
CA TYR A 340 24.29 -22.98 35.36
C TYR A 340 23.94 -23.41 33.93
N VAL A 341 23.93 -22.44 33.00
CA VAL A 341 23.64 -22.72 31.58
C VAL A 341 24.80 -22.21 30.73
N GLU A 342 25.43 -23.10 29.99
CA GLU A 342 26.47 -22.78 29.00
C GLU A 342 25.89 -22.88 27.58
N ILE A 343 26.17 -21.87 26.75
CA ILE A 343 25.70 -21.81 25.38
C ILE A 343 26.84 -22.07 24.42
N ASN A 344 26.67 -23.10 23.57
CA ASN A 344 27.60 -23.44 22.50
C ASN A 344 26.99 -23.05 21.13
N SER A 345 27.74 -23.22 20.06
CA SER A 345 27.31 -22.87 18.71
C SER A 345 26.12 -23.72 18.17
N SER A 346 25.93 -24.93 18.73
CA SER A 346 24.95 -25.89 18.22
C SER A 346 23.98 -26.42 19.29
N TYR A 347 24.30 -26.23 20.53
CA TYR A 347 23.52 -26.68 21.67
C TYR A 347 23.83 -25.82 22.90
N TRP A 348 23.07 -26.00 23.95
CA TRP A 348 23.33 -25.45 25.27
C TRP A 348 23.25 -26.55 26.33
N SER A 349 24.06 -26.39 27.36
CA SER A 349 24.13 -27.35 28.45
C SER A 349 23.60 -26.77 29.74
N VAL A 350 22.83 -27.51 30.47
CA VAL A 350 22.34 -27.16 31.80
C VAL A 350 23.08 -28.00 32.82
N TYR A 351 23.70 -27.32 33.77
CA TYR A 351 24.44 -27.95 34.84
C TYR A 351 23.72 -27.68 36.17
N PHE A 352 23.61 -28.72 36.99
CA PHE A 352 23.23 -28.61 38.37
C PHE A 352 24.50 -28.77 39.19
N LEU A 353 25.08 -27.66 39.63
CA LEU A 353 26.31 -27.61 40.39
C LEU A 353 26.02 -27.63 41.89
N ASN A 354 26.74 -28.48 42.66
CA ASN A 354 26.57 -28.58 44.10
C ASN A 354 27.90 -28.44 44.86
#